data_40d432b82cba3f14f174002c37d9baa4
#
_entry.id   40d432b82cba3f14f174002c37d9baa4
#
_cell.length_a   1.000
_cell.length_b   1.000
_cell.length_c   1.000
_cell.angle_alpha   90.00
_cell.angle_beta   90.00
_cell.angle_gamma   90.00
#
_symmetry.space_group_name_H-M   'P 1'
#
loop_
_entity.id
_entity.type
_entity.pdbx_description
1 polymer ?
#
loop_
_entity_poly.entity_id
_entity_poly.type
_entity_poly.pdbx_seq_one_letter_code
_entity_poly.pdbx_strand_id
1 'polypeptide(L)' 'MKPDRTGDICDFIQSYSEEYSYPPTLTEIGEEFGRKATWAFHQLNRLEDAGLIHRNRRHPRTVVVL' A
#
# COMPACT_ATOMS: atom_id res chain seq x y z
N MET A 1 15.68 14.57 9.63
CA MET A 1 14.28 14.18 9.69
C MET A 1 14.04 12.91 8.87
N LYS A 2 13.31 11.99 9.42
CA LYS A 2 13.04 10.73 8.73
C LYS A 2 12.06 10.97 7.58
N PRO A 3 12.37 10.53 6.36
CA PRO A 3 11.46 10.74 5.24
C PRO A 3 10.13 9.98 5.45
N ASP A 4 9.06 10.64 5.05
CA ASP A 4 7.73 10.04 5.06
C ASP A 4 7.57 9.20 3.80
N ARG A 5 7.26 7.92 3.96
CA ARG A 5 7.08 7.01 2.84
C ARG A 5 5.65 6.96 2.31
N THR A 6 4.78 7.80 2.83
CA THR A 6 3.37 7.82 2.42
C THR A 6 3.22 7.99 0.91
N GLY A 7 3.89 8.99 0.33
CA GLY A 7 3.84 9.23 -1.10
C GLY A 7 4.41 8.07 -1.90
N ASP A 8 5.53 7.51 -1.44
CA ASP A 8 6.18 6.39 -2.12
C ASP A 8 5.28 5.15 -2.16
N ILE A 9 4.59 4.86 -1.06
CA ILE A 9 3.68 3.73 -0.98
C ILE A 9 2.50 3.93 -1.93
N CYS A 10 1.90 5.11 -1.94
CA CYS A 10 0.79 5.41 -2.84
C CYS A 10 1.23 5.30 -4.30
N ASP A 11 2.40 5.84 -4.65
CA ASP A 11 2.94 5.77 -6.00
C ASP A 11 3.17 4.32 -6.43
N PHE A 12 3.71 3.50 -5.53
CA PHE A 12 3.92 2.08 -5.82
C PHE A 12 2.60 1.37 -6.09
N ILE A 13 1.58 1.61 -5.26
CA ILE A 13 0.26 0.99 -5.42
C ILE A 13 -0.34 1.37 -6.78
N GLN A 14 -0.26 2.64 -7.15
CA GLN A 14 -0.79 3.11 -8.44
C GLN A 14 -0.05 2.51 -9.61
N SER A 15 1.27 2.53 -9.58
CA SER A 15 2.11 1.97 -10.66
C SER A 15 1.87 0.48 -10.82
N TYR A 16 1.78 -0.25 -9.70
CA TYR A 16 1.53 -1.68 -9.73
C TYR A 16 0.16 -1.97 -10.34
N SER A 17 -0.86 -1.22 -9.92
CA SER A 17 -2.22 -1.42 -10.42
C SER A 17 -2.32 -1.13 -11.92
N GLU A 18 -1.59 -0.13 -12.41
CA GLU A 18 -1.56 0.18 -13.83
C GLU A 18 -0.87 -0.91 -14.64
N GLU A 19 0.23 -1.46 -14.12
CA GLU A 19 1.01 -2.47 -14.84
C GLU A 19 0.31 -3.83 -14.87
N TYR A 20 -0.26 -4.26 -13.74
CA TYR A 20 -0.79 -5.61 -13.59
C TYR A 20 -2.31 -5.68 -13.63
N SER A 21 -3.01 -4.56 -13.72
CA SER A 21 -4.48 -4.48 -13.73
C SER A 21 -5.13 -4.93 -12.42
N TYR A 22 -4.37 -5.04 -11.35
CA TYR A 22 -4.86 -5.29 -9.99
C TYR A 22 -3.85 -4.73 -8.99
N PRO A 23 -4.32 -4.35 -7.78
CA PRO A 23 -3.40 -3.78 -6.79
C PRO A 23 -2.53 -4.85 -6.11
N PRO A 24 -1.43 -4.42 -5.46
CA PRO A 24 -0.53 -5.35 -4.77
C PRO A 24 -1.10 -5.87 -3.46
N THR A 25 -0.57 -6.99 -2.99
CA THR A 25 -0.85 -7.53 -1.66
C THR A 25 0.06 -6.85 -0.63
N LEU A 26 -0.23 -7.07 0.67
CA LEU A 26 0.63 -6.58 1.75
C LEU A 26 2.06 -7.11 1.61
N THR A 27 2.22 -8.38 1.27
CA THR A 27 3.53 -8.98 1.08
C THR A 27 4.29 -8.28 -0.04
N GLU A 28 3.62 -8.02 -1.15
CA GLU A 28 4.24 -7.34 -2.30
C GLU A 28 4.64 -5.91 -1.95
N ILE A 29 3.81 -5.19 -1.22
CA ILE A 29 4.14 -3.84 -0.76
C ILE A 29 5.35 -3.89 0.18
N GLY A 30 5.35 -4.81 1.14
CA GLY A 30 6.46 -4.95 2.05
C GLY A 30 7.77 -5.24 1.31
N GLU A 31 7.74 -6.19 0.37
CA GLU A 31 8.92 -6.56 -0.40
C GLU A 31 9.50 -5.39 -1.19
N GLU A 32 8.67 -4.55 -1.75
CA GLU A 32 9.12 -3.37 -2.50
C GLU A 32 9.98 -2.45 -1.64
N PHE A 33 9.66 -2.34 -0.34
CA PHE A 33 10.36 -1.44 0.57
C PHE A 33 11.35 -2.16 1.49
N GLY A 34 11.66 -3.42 1.20
CA GLY A 34 12.58 -4.21 2.01
C GLY A 34 12.02 -4.55 3.39
N ARG A 35 10.71 -4.69 3.50
CA ARG A 35 10.01 -4.94 4.75
C ARG A 35 9.11 -6.16 4.65
N LYS A 36 8.50 -6.54 5.78
CA LYS A 36 7.55 -7.65 5.83
C LYS A 36 6.11 -7.17 5.67
N ALA A 37 5.20 -8.11 5.45
CA ALA A 37 3.77 -7.79 5.29
C ALA A 37 3.20 -7.05 6.50
N THR A 38 3.68 -7.35 7.71
CA THR A 38 3.23 -6.68 8.93
C THR A 38 3.50 -5.17 8.88
N TRP A 39 4.70 -4.79 8.39
CA TRP A 39 5.02 -3.38 8.21
C TRP A 39 4.05 -2.73 7.23
N ALA A 40 3.79 -3.39 6.10
CA ALA A 40 2.85 -2.87 5.09
C ALA A 40 1.44 -2.72 5.69
N PHE A 41 1.01 -3.69 6.49
CA PHE A 41 -0.29 -3.63 7.15
C PHE A 41 -0.41 -2.35 8.01
N HIS A 42 0.61 -2.06 8.82
CA HIS A 42 0.60 -0.87 9.67
C HIS A 42 0.64 0.41 8.84
N GLN A 43 1.42 0.43 7.76
CA GLN A 43 1.47 1.60 6.89
C GLN A 43 0.12 1.85 6.21
N LEU A 44 -0.53 0.80 5.72
CA LEU A 44 -1.84 0.96 5.08
C LEU A 44 -2.91 1.40 6.07
N ASN A 45 -2.84 0.95 7.33
CA ASN A 45 -3.77 1.43 8.36
C ASN A 45 -3.64 2.96 8.54
N ARG A 46 -2.40 3.46 8.57
CA ARG A 46 -2.15 4.90 8.71
C ARG A 46 -2.67 5.68 7.49
N LEU A 47 -2.43 5.15 6.29
CA LEU A 47 -2.89 5.79 5.05
C LEU A 47 -4.41 5.80 4.97
N GLU A 48 -5.05 4.73 5.38
CA GLU A 48 -6.51 4.64 5.39
C GLU A 48 -7.12 5.62 6.39
N ASP A 49 -6.53 5.71 7.59
CA ASP A 49 -6.97 6.66 8.61
C ASP A 49 -6.81 8.11 8.13
N ALA A 50 -5.80 8.37 7.32
CA ALA A 50 -5.59 9.71 6.74
C ALA A 50 -6.47 9.99 5.53
N GLY A 51 -7.27 9.02 5.09
CA GLY A 51 -8.16 9.19 3.95
C GLY A 51 -7.47 9.13 2.60
N LEU A 52 -6.27 8.57 2.52
CA LEU A 52 -5.47 8.52 1.29
C LEU A 52 -5.70 7.26 0.49
N ILE A 53 -6.14 6.18 1.12
CA ILE A 53 -6.45 4.91 0.47
C ILE A 53 -7.76 4.34 1.01
N HIS A 54 -8.30 3.41 0.25
CA HIS A 54 -9.43 2.57 0.68
C HIS A 54 -9.08 1.12 0.37
N ARG A 55 -9.51 0.19 1.23
CA ARG A 55 -9.28 -1.23 1.00
C ARG A 55 -10.35 -2.05 1.72
N ASN A 56 -10.59 -3.28 1.22
CA ASN A 56 -11.40 -4.27 1.90
C ASN A 56 -10.47 -5.28 2.58
N ARG A 57 -10.43 -5.28 3.91
CA ARG A 57 -9.50 -6.13 4.67
C ARG A 57 -9.81 -7.62 4.56
N ARG A 58 -11.01 -7.97 4.10
CA ARG A 58 -11.41 -9.37 3.90
C ARG A 58 -10.89 -9.96 2.61
N HIS A 59 -10.48 -9.11 1.66
CA HIS A 59 -10.02 -9.54 0.36
C HIS A 59 -8.67 -8.91 0.06
N PRO A 60 -7.64 -9.71 -0.26
CA PRO A 60 -6.37 -9.16 -0.71
C PRO A 60 -6.56 -8.50 -2.08
N ARG A 61 -5.59 -7.66 -2.49
CA ARG A 61 -5.58 -6.98 -3.78
C ARG A 61 -6.79 -6.05 -3.97
N THR A 62 -7.19 -5.36 -2.92
CA THR A 62 -8.32 -4.42 -3.00
C THR A 62 -7.94 -2.97 -2.67
N VAL A 63 -6.68 -2.70 -2.36
CA VAL A 63 -6.26 -1.36 -1.99
C VAL A 63 -6.35 -0.41 -3.19
N VAL A 64 -6.94 0.76 -2.96
CA VAL A 64 -7.12 1.78 -3.98
C VAL A 64 -6.63 3.11 -3.42
N VAL A 65 -5.84 3.84 -4.20
CA VAL A 65 -5.40 5.19 -3.83
C VAL A 65 -6.52 6.17 -4.22
N LEU A 66 -6.92 6.96 -3.26
CA LEU A 66 -8.02 7.92 -3.44
C LEU A 66 -7.56 9.25 -4.05
#